data_590025e23c0acfbdcf54a12b697a5fb1
#
_entry.id   590025e23c0acfbdcf54a12b697a5fb1
#
_cell.length_a   1.000
_cell.length_b   1.000
_cell.length_c   1.000
_cell.angle_alpha   90.00
_cell.angle_beta   90.00
_cell.angle_gamma   90.00
#
_symmetry.space_group_name_H-M   'P 1'
#
loop_
_entity.id
_entity.type
_entity.pdbx_description
1 polymer ?
#
loop_
_entity_poly.entity_id
_entity_poly.type
_entity_poly.pdbx_seq_one_letter_code
_entity_poly.pdbx_strand_id
1 'polypeptide(L)'
;EARSNIMWTATWALNTMVEQGKTTDWMVHMIGQSVGAYTDATHGMTLAAVSMAYYRYICPYGLQKFVRFAENVWGVQTEGKSKEQIAKEGLASMESWMREIGLVMNLRELGVTEEMIEGIAEGTFVMDGGYKILSHEEIVDILRKSME
;
A
#
# COMPACT_ATOMS: atom_id res chain seq x y z
N GLU A 1 -2.72 20.81 18.16
CA GLU A 1 -2.64 21.19 16.74
C GLU A 1 -2.34 19.98 15.85
N ALA A 2 -1.23 19.24 16.02
CA ALA A 2 -0.86 18.11 15.16
C ALA A 2 -1.96 17.03 15.08
N ARG A 3 -2.54 16.62 16.22
CA ARG A 3 -3.64 15.64 16.25
C ARG A 3 -4.87 16.13 15.48
N SER A 4 -5.22 17.41 15.60
CA SER A 4 -6.36 17.99 14.87
C SER A 4 -6.11 17.97 13.37
N ASN A 5 -4.89 18.27 12.94
CA ASN A 5 -4.49 18.23 11.53
C ASN A 5 -4.55 16.81 10.98
N ILE A 6 -4.09 15.80 11.74
CA ILE A 6 -4.16 14.39 11.34
C ILE A 6 -5.61 13.95 11.21
N MET A 7 -6.47 14.24 12.21
CA MET A 7 -7.89 13.90 12.16
C MET A 7 -8.60 14.55 10.97
N TRP A 8 -8.32 15.83 10.71
CA TRP A 8 -8.90 16.55 9.59
C TRP A 8 -8.43 15.97 8.24
N THR A 9 -7.14 15.68 8.10
CA THR A 9 -6.58 15.06 6.92
C THR A 9 -7.18 13.66 6.68
N ALA A 10 -7.31 12.84 7.72
CA ALA A 10 -7.93 11.53 7.64
C ALA A 10 -9.40 11.62 7.18
N THR A 11 -10.15 12.60 7.69
CA THR A 11 -11.53 12.86 7.24
C THR A 11 -11.58 13.16 5.74
N TRP A 12 -10.72 14.04 5.24
CA TRP A 12 -10.66 14.36 3.81
C TRP A 12 -10.20 13.18 2.95
N ALA A 13 -9.28 12.38 3.45
CA ALA A 13 -8.78 11.21 2.72
C ALA A 13 -9.86 10.12 2.54
N LEU A 14 -10.83 10.04 3.47
CA LEU A 14 -11.79 8.93 3.50
C LEU A 14 -13.25 9.34 3.14
N ASN A 15 -13.57 10.63 3.12
CA ASN A 15 -14.93 11.11 2.89
C ASN A 15 -15.37 11.18 1.42
N THR A 16 -14.64 10.53 0.53
CA THR A 16 -14.86 10.47 -0.92
C THR A 16 -14.60 11.77 -1.71
N MET A 17 -14.37 12.90 -1.05
CA MET A 17 -14.17 14.20 -1.73
C MET A 17 -12.92 14.20 -2.62
N VAL A 18 -11.81 13.60 -2.17
CA VAL A 18 -10.56 13.58 -2.94
C VAL A 18 -10.57 12.59 -4.10
N GLU A 19 -11.51 11.66 -4.12
CA GLU A 19 -11.66 10.65 -5.18
C GLU A 19 -12.67 11.03 -6.27
N GLN A 20 -13.38 12.15 -6.11
CA GLN A 20 -14.38 12.60 -7.09
C GLN A 20 -13.78 12.72 -8.49
N GLY A 21 -14.47 12.15 -9.49
CA GLY A 21 -14.03 12.14 -10.89
C GLY A 21 -12.82 11.22 -11.18
N LYS A 22 -12.51 10.29 -10.29
CA LYS A 22 -11.42 9.31 -10.43
C LYS A 22 -11.93 7.90 -10.13
N THR A 23 -11.25 6.91 -10.68
CA THR A 23 -11.30 5.55 -10.15
C THR A 23 -10.27 5.42 -9.04
N THR A 24 -10.60 4.68 -7.99
CA THR A 24 -9.76 4.51 -6.82
C THR A 24 -9.36 3.06 -6.64
N ASP A 25 -8.12 2.86 -6.19
CA ASP A 25 -7.57 1.56 -5.87
C ASP A 25 -7.67 1.32 -4.36
N TRP A 26 -8.45 0.34 -3.96
CA TRP A 26 -8.65 -0.05 -2.58
C TRP A 26 -7.97 -1.37 -2.22
N MET A 27 -7.12 -1.92 -3.10
CA MET A 27 -6.58 -3.27 -2.92
C MET A 27 -5.73 -3.44 -1.66
N VAL A 28 -4.98 -2.42 -1.23
CA VAL A 28 -4.27 -2.47 0.07
C VAL A 28 -5.25 -2.68 1.23
N HIS A 29 -6.42 -2.02 1.18
CA HIS A 29 -7.47 -2.20 2.18
C HIS A 29 -8.10 -3.60 2.10
N MET A 30 -8.39 -4.11 0.92
CA MET A 30 -9.00 -5.43 0.75
C MET A 30 -8.09 -6.55 1.24
N ILE A 31 -6.80 -6.50 0.86
CA ILE A 31 -5.80 -7.46 1.36
C ILE A 31 -5.60 -7.29 2.87
N GLY A 32 -5.46 -6.05 3.35
CA GLY A 32 -5.28 -5.76 4.79
C GLY A 32 -6.47 -6.19 5.65
N GLN A 33 -7.70 -6.08 5.16
CA GLN A 33 -8.89 -6.59 5.85
C GLN A 33 -8.89 -8.12 5.96
N SER A 34 -8.51 -8.79 4.87
CA SER A 34 -8.38 -10.24 4.88
C SER A 34 -7.30 -10.71 5.84
N VAL A 35 -6.13 -10.03 5.88
CA VAL A 35 -5.10 -10.27 6.91
C VAL A 35 -5.66 -10.09 8.32
N GLY A 36 -6.41 -9.01 8.57
CA GLY A 36 -7.02 -8.73 9.86
C GLY A 36 -8.00 -9.82 10.31
N ALA A 37 -8.75 -10.42 9.38
CA ALA A 37 -9.66 -11.53 9.69
C ALA A 37 -8.93 -12.78 10.21
N TYR A 38 -7.68 -12.98 9.82
CA TYR A 38 -6.86 -14.12 10.25
C TYR A 38 -6.03 -13.83 11.51
N THR A 39 -5.71 -12.58 11.80
CA THR A 39 -4.72 -12.23 12.82
C THR A 39 -5.29 -11.39 13.97
N ASP A 40 -6.48 -10.83 13.81
CA ASP A 40 -7.06 -9.81 14.72
C ASP A 40 -6.13 -8.58 14.91
N ALA A 41 -5.19 -8.36 14.00
CA ALA A 41 -4.26 -7.24 14.05
C ALA A 41 -4.97 -5.91 13.74
N THR A 42 -4.47 -4.83 14.33
CA THR A 42 -5.01 -3.48 14.10
C THR A 42 -4.98 -3.13 12.61
N HIS A 43 -6.12 -2.67 12.08
CA HIS A 43 -6.30 -2.38 10.65
C HIS A 43 -5.18 -1.52 10.03
N GLY A 44 -4.77 -0.44 10.70
CA GLY A 44 -3.67 0.40 10.20
C GLY A 44 -2.34 -0.35 10.07
N MET A 45 -2.07 -1.34 10.92
CA MET A 45 -0.86 -2.16 10.85
C MET A 45 -0.94 -3.19 9.71
N THR A 46 -2.13 -3.80 9.47
CA THR A 46 -2.30 -4.70 8.33
C THR A 46 -2.11 -3.97 7.00
N LEU A 47 -2.62 -2.73 6.90
CA LEU A 47 -2.39 -1.88 5.73
C LEU A 47 -0.91 -1.56 5.54
N ALA A 48 -0.22 -1.16 6.62
CA ALA A 48 1.20 -0.82 6.55
C ALA A 48 2.05 -2.00 6.08
N ALA A 49 1.82 -3.20 6.66
CA ALA A 49 2.58 -4.41 6.33
C ALA A 49 2.43 -4.85 4.86
N VAL A 50 1.26 -4.61 4.24
CA VAL A 50 0.99 -4.97 2.84
C VAL A 50 1.43 -3.89 1.86
N SER A 51 1.42 -2.61 2.27
CA SER A 51 1.54 -1.46 1.39
C SER A 51 2.76 -1.51 0.47
N MET A 52 3.95 -1.80 1.01
CA MET A 52 5.18 -1.69 0.21
C MET A 52 5.29 -2.77 -0.86
N ALA A 53 4.91 -4.00 -0.55
CA ALA A 53 4.87 -5.10 -1.52
C ALA A 53 3.85 -4.80 -2.62
N TYR A 54 2.66 -4.34 -2.24
CA TYR A 54 1.62 -3.95 -3.18
C TYR A 54 2.07 -2.79 -4.09
N TYR A 55 2.56 -1.69 -3.52
CA TYR A 55 2.95 -0.53 -4.33
C TYR A 55 4.11 -0.81 -5.26
N ARG A 56 5.07 -1.64 -4.85
CA ARG A 56 6.15 -2.10 -5.74
C ARG A 56 5.61 -2.96 -6.89
N TYR A 57 4.61 -3.80 -6.60
CA TYR A 57 3.96 -4.63 -7.61
C TYR A 57 3.18 -3.79 -8.64
N ILE A 58 2.37 -2.84 -8.17
CA ILE A 58 1.49 -2.05 -9.05
C ILE A 58 2.20 -0.88 -9.75
N CYS A 59 3.35 -0.44 -9.26
CA CYS A 59 4.10 0.71 -9.77
C CYS A 59 4.31 0.71 -11.29
N PRO A 60 4.71 -0.39 -11.94
CA PRO A 60 4.89 -0.41 -13.41
C PRO A 60 3.61 -0.11 -14.18
N TYR A 61 2.44 -0.45 -13.66
CA TYR A 61 1.14 -0.23 -14.29
C TYR A 61 0.64 1.20 -14.14
N GLY A 62 1.09 1.91 -13.10
CA GLY A 62 0.72 3.30 -12.79
C GLY A 62 1.91 4.26 -12.72
N LEU A 63 3.02 3.97 -13.41
CA LEU A 63 4.33 4.61 -13.26
C LEU A 63 4.27 6.14 -13.16
N GLN A 64 3.47 6.79 -14.00
CA GLN A 64 3.37 8.26 -14.02
C GLN A 64 2.84 8.83 -12.69
N LYS A 65 1.97 8.11 -11.98
CA LYS A 65 1.46 8.53 -10.67
C LYS A 65 2.51 8.36 -9.59
N PHE A 66 3.30 7.29 -9.64
CA PHE A 66 4.39 7.07 -8.70
C PHE A 66 5.53 8.08 -8.91
N VAL A 67 5.81 8.49 -10.14
CA VAL A 67 6.73 9.61 -10.43
C VAL A 67 6.22 10.89 -9.76
N ARG A 68 4.96 11.27 -10.00
CA ARG A 68 4.37 12.47 -9.37
C ARG A 68 4.35 12.40 -7.84
N PHE A 69 4.13 11.21 -7.29
CA PHE A 69 4.19 10.98 -5.85
C PHE A 69 5.61 11.21 -5.31
N ALA A 70 6.62 10.67 -6.00
CA ALA A 70 8.01 10.87 -5.63
C ALA A 70 8.41 12.35 -5.66
N GLU A 71 8.05 13.06 -6.73
CA GLU A 71 8.36 14.49 -6.89
C GLU A 71 7.64 15.37 -5.87
N ASN A 72 6.31 15.22 -5.78
CA ASN A 72 5.48 16.17 -5.04
C ASN A 72 5.40 15.89 -3.54
N VAL A 73 5.56 14.65 -3.12
CA VAL A 73 5.48 14.28 -1.70
C VAL A 73 6.86 14.18 -1.08
N TRP A 74 7.81 13.59 -1.80
CA TRP A 74 9.15 13.31 -1.28
C TRP A 74 10.24 14.24 -1.80
N GLY A 75 9.94 15.10 -2.76
CA GLY A 75 10.91 16.03 -3.34
C GLY A 75 12.05 15.35 -4.10
N VAL A 76 11.81 14.15 -4.63
CA VAL A 76 12.81 13.40 -5.40
C VAL A 76 13.23 14.21 -6.62
N GLN A 77 14.53 14.43 -6.78
CA GLN A 77 15.09 15.11 -7.93
C GLN A 77 15.02 14.21 -9.17
N THR A 78 14.57 14.77 -10.28
CA THR A 78 14.30 14.00 -11.50
C THR A 78 15.40 14.09 -12.57
N GLU A 79 16.27 15.10 -12.45
CA GLU A 79 17.31 15.35 -13.45
C GLU A 79 18.25 14.15 -13.59
N GLY A 80 18.43 13.68 -14.82
CA GLY A 80 19.30 12.56 -15.16
C GLY A 80 18.78 11.17 -14.77
N LYS A 81 17.52 11.05 -14.31
CA LYS A 81 16.94 9.77 -13.86
C LYS A 81 15.81 9.29 -14.78
N SER A 82 15.68 7.98 -14.91
CA SER A 82 14.50 7.39 -15.55
C SER A 82 13.27 7.50 -14.64
N LYS A 83 12.07 7.36 -15.21
CA LYS A 83 10.80 7.37 -14.45
C LYS A 83 10.77 6.25 -13.41
N GLU A 84 11.29 5.10 -13.76
CA GLU A 84 11.38 3.93 -12.86
C GLU A 84 12.30 4.20 -11.66
N GLN A 85 13.43 4.87 -11.89
CA GLN A 85 14.34 5.29 -10.81
C GLN A 85 13.67 6.28 -9.87
N ILE A 86 12.99 7.30 -10.41
CA ILE A 86 12.28 8.31 -9.63
C ILE A 86 11.18 7.65 -8.79
N ALA A 87 10.34 6.80 -9.40
CA ALA A 87 9.27 6.11 -8.69
C ALA A 87 9.81 5.19 -7.58
N LYS A 88 10.90 4.47 -7.86
CA LYS A 88 11.57 3.61 -6.87
C LYS A 88 12.11 4.41 -5.68
N GLU A 89 12.74 5.55 -5.92
CA GLU A 89 13.23 6.44 -4.86
C GLU A 89 12.07 7.00 -4.01
N GLY A 90 10.94 7.37 -4.64
CA GLY A 90 9.75 7.81 -3.92
C GLY A 90 9.16 6.73 -3.02
N LEU A 91 9.09 5.49 -3.49
CA LEU A 91 8.65 4.35 -2.67
C LEU A 91 9.64 4.04 -1.54
N ALA A 92 10.94 4.15 -1.79
CA ALA A 92 11.96 3.97 -0.75
C ALA A 92 11.86 5.06 0.33
N SER A 93 11.59 6.31 -0.04
CA SER A 93 11.36 7.40 0.90
C SER A 93 10.12 7.15 1.77
N MET A 94 9.03 6.68 1.16
CA MET A 94 7.81 6.29 1.88
C MET A 94 8.10 5.16 2.89
N GLU A 95 8.80 4.11 2.47
CA GLU A 95 9.15 3.00 3.34
C GLU A 95 10.02 3.45 4.53
N SER A 96 11.03 4.30 4.26
CA SER A 96 11.88 4.85 5.31
C SER A 96 11.09 5.64 6.34
N TRP A 97 10.16 6.49 5.87
CA TRP A 97 9.28 7.25 6.76
C TRP A 97 8.35 6.34 7.56
N MET A 98 7.75 5.31 6.94
CA MET A 98 6.86 4.37 7.65
C MET A 98 7.61 3.63 8.76
N ARG A 99 8.88 3.25 8.53
CA ARG A 99 9.74 2.65 9.55
C ARG A 99 10.11 3.64 10.66
N GLU A 100 10.43 4.88 10.31
CA GLU A 100 10.76 5.94 11.26
C GLU A 100 9.64 6.23 12.25
N ILE A 101 8.38 6.23 11.79
CA ILE A 101 7.21 6.43 12.65
C ILE A 101 6.75 5.15 13.38
N GLY A 102 7.48 4.04 13.22
CA GLY A 102 7.27 2.80 13.96
C GLY A 102 6.10 1.93 13.48
N LEU A 103 5.77 1.99 12.18
CA LEU A 103 4.77 1.08 11.60
C LEU A 103 5.33 -0.34 11.46
N VAL A 104 4.49 -1.34 11.69
CA VAL A 104 4.79 -2.73 11.37
C VAL A 104 4.80 -2.91 9.85
N MET A 105 5.92 -3.38 9.31
CA MET A 105 6.16 -3.46 7.87
C MET A 105 6.23 -4.89 7.34
N ASN A 106 5.94 -5.89 8.19
CA ASN A 106 6.08 -7.30 7.87
C ASN A 106 4.89 -8.09 8.43
N LEU A 107 4.28 -8.94 7.62
CA LEU A 107 3.13 -9.73 8.00
C LEU A 107 3.44 -10.79 9.07
N ARG A 108 4.69 -11.29 9.17
CA ARG A 108 5.10 -12.24 10.22
C ARG A 108 5.02 -11.62 11.60
N GLU A 109 5.33 -10.33 11.72
CA GLU A 109 5.21 -9.59 12.98
C GLU A 109 3.75 -9.44 13.43
N LEU A 110 2.80 -9.58 12.50
CA LEU A 110 1.37 -9.59 12.78
C LEU A 110 0.80 -11.00 13.00
N GLY A 111 1.66 -12.04 13.03
CA GLY A 111 1.26 -13.41 13.25
C GLY A 111 0.82 -14.19 12.03
N VAL A 112 1.00 -13.65 10.81
CA VAL A 112 0.72 -14.40 9.57
C VAL A 112 1.76 -15.50 9.38
N THR A 113 1.28 -16.69 9.09
CA THR A 113 2.11 -17.85 8.71
C THR A 113 1.94 -18.20 7.23
N GLU A 114 2.85 -18.99 6.66
CA GLU A 114 2.77 -19.42 5.25
C GLU A 114 1.46 -20.18 4.95
N GLU A 115 0.96 -20.95 5.92
CA GLU A 115 -0.27 -21.73 5.78
C GLU A 115 -1.53 -20.85 5.67
N MET A 116 -1.46 -19.60 6.14
CA MET A 116 -2.58 -18.65 6.08
C MET A 116 -2.67 -17.95 4.72
N ILE A 117 -1.58 -17.89 3.96
CA ILE A 117 -1.46 -17.07 2.74
C ILE A 117 -2.56 -17.38 1.72
N GLU A 118 -2.77 -18.65 1.41
CA GLU A 118 -3.79 -19.06 0.43
C GLU A 118 -5.20 -18.65 0.88
N GLY A 119 -5.55 -18.88 2.16
CA GLY A 119 -6.86 -18.50 2.69
C GLY A 119 -7.06 -16.99 2.77
N ILE A 120 -6.01 -16.21 3.09
CA ILE A 120 -6.04 -14.75 3.07
C ILE A 120 -6.27 -14.25 1.64
N ALA A 121 -5.58 -14.84 0.66
CA ALA A 121 -5.74 -14.47 -0.75
C ALA A 121 -7.15 -14.81 -1.27
N GLU A 122 -7.66 -16.00 -0.94
CA GLU A 122 -9.02 -16.44 -1.31
C GLU A 122 -10.10 -15.53 -0.68
N GLY A 123 -9.90 -15.10 0.57
CA GLY A 123 -10.80 -14.19 1.28
C GLY A 123 -10.70 -12.73 0.82
N THR A 124 -9.74 -12.38 -0.02
CA THR A 124 -9.54 -11.00 -0.47
C THR A 124 -10.53 -10.63 -1.58
N PHE A 125 -11.37 -9.62 -1.31
CA PHE A 125 -12.26 -9.07 -2.34
C PHE A 125 -11.45 -8.29 -3.37
N VAL A 126 -11.50 -8.68 -4.64
CA VAL A 126 -10.76 -8.04 -5.73
C VAL A 126 -11.52 -6.83 -6.26
N MET A 127 -10.88 -5.66 -6.20
CA MET A 127 -11.41 -4.40 -6.74
C MET A 127 -10.92 -4.20 -8.19
N ASP A 128 -11.73 -3.51 -8.99
CA ASP A 128 -11.46 -3.24 -10.41
C ASP A 128 -11.04 -1.78 -10.70
N GLY A 129 -11.01 -0.92 -9.69
CA GLY A 129 -10.69 0.50 -9.82
C GLY A 129 -9.21 0.86 -9.91
N GLY A 130 -8.31 -0.10 -9.66
CA GLY A 130 -6.86 0.11 -9.69
C GLY A 130 -6.26 0.11 -11.11
N TYR A 131 -4.93 0.25 -11.18
CA TYR A 131 -4.19 0.17 -12.45
C TYR A 131 -4.20 -1.22 -13.08
N LYS A 132 -4.50 -2.24 -12.30
CA LYS A 132 -4.57 -3.62 -12.73
C LYS A 132 -5.51 -4.39 -11.81
N ILE A 133 -6.38 -5.22 -12.38
CA ILE A 133 -7.16 -6.20 -11.64
C ILE A 133 -6.22 -7.37 -11.32
N LEU A 134 -6.09 -7.70 -10.04
CA LEU A 134 -5.18 -8.76 -9.58
C LEU A 134 -5.80 -10.14 -9.76
N SER A 135 -4.98 -11.13 -10.16
CA SER A 135 -5.33 -12.53 -10.04
C SER A 135 -5.08 -13.03 -8.60
N HIS A 136 -5.60 -14.22 -8.30
CA HIS A 136 -5.35 -14.88 -7.01
C HIS A 136 -3.85 -15.10 -6.77
N GLU A 137 -3.12 -15.60 -7.77
CA GLU A 137 -1.69 -15.87 -7.68
C GLU A 137 -0.88 -14.58 -7.42
N GLU A 138 -1.31 -13.46 -7.99
CA GLU A 138 -0.67 -12.17 -7.77
C GLU A 138 -0.87 -11.66 -6.34
N ILE A 139 -2.05 -11.91 -5.75
CA ILE A 139 -2.32 -11.59 -4.35
C ILE A 139 -1.46 -12.46 -3.43
N VAL A 140 -1.35 -13.77 -3.72
CA VAL A 140 -0.45 -14.69 -3.01
C VAL A 140 1.00 -14.21 -3.07
N ASP A 141 1.49 -13.80 -4.24
CA ASP A 141 2.84 -13.25 -4.41
C ASP A 141 3.07 -11.96 -3.61
N ILE A 142 2.09 -11.06 -3.59
CA ILE A 142 2.15 -9.83 -2.80
C ILE A 142 2.19 -10.16 -1.31
N LEU A 143 1.36 -11.08 -0.84
CA LEU A 143 1.36 -11.51 0.56
C LEU A 143 2.69 -12.12 0.97
N ARG A 144 3.27 -13.02 0.15
CA ARG A 144 4.60 -13.60 0.43
C ARG A 144 5.69 -12.55 0.50
N LYS A 145 5.71 -11.59 -0.42
CA LYS A 145 6.63 -10.45 -0.38
C LYS A 145 6.43 -9.53 0.82
N SER A 146 5.23 -9.50 1.37
CA SER A 146 4.92 -8.76 2.59
C SER A 146 5.38 -9.49 3.87
N MET A 147 5.88 -10.73 3.76
CA MET A 147 6.46 -11.50 4.86
C MET A 147 8.00 -11.36 4.95
N GLU A 148 8.62 -10.66 4.00
CA GLU A 148 10.06 -10.39 3.95
C GLU A 148 10.38 -9.06 4.65
#